data_5ca1b66999a3c2776db119dde92b4a15
#
_entry.id   5ca1b66999a3c2776db119dde92b4a15
#
_cell.length_a   1.000
_cell.length_b   1.000
_cell.length_c   1.000
_cell.angle_alpha   90.00
_cell.angle_beta   90.00
_cell.angle_gamma   90.00
#
_symmetry.space_group_name_H-M   'P 1'
#
loop_
_entity.id
_entity.type
_entity.pdbx_description
1 polymer ?
#
loop_
_entity_poly.entity_id
_entity_poly.type
_entity_poly.pdbx_seq_one_letter_code
_entity_poly.pdbx_strand_id
1 'polypeptide(L)'
;MQQRRKIRYLIAFVLLIAGIFVLLFCNIGIGTVKIPLTEILTTGRTKEGMNAKILWEIRFPRTLAAAILGGALALAGYLLQTFFHNPIAGPFVLGISSGAKMVVALVMVFLLGNTIRVSSGLLILAAFLGAMLSMGFVLLMARKVDSMSMLVVSGVMIGYICSAITELVVTFAEDADIVNLHNWSRGSFSGMTWDNVKVMSVVVAAAFLLVILLAKPLEAYQLGETYAQNLGVNIRTLRILLVVLSSVLSACIVAFAGPISFVGIAVPQLIRKLFGTTKPLLMIPACFLGGSVFCLFCDLLARTWMAPTELSISTVTAIFGAPVVLWIMVSRSRRERG
;
A
#
# COMPACT_ATOMS: atom_id res chain seq x y z
N MET A 1 31.06 16.70 -7.62
CA MET A 1 30.18 15.68 -7.02
C MET A 1 28.70 16.08 -6.93
N GLN A 2 28.36 17.29 -6.48
CA GLN A 2 26.96 17.75 -6.35
C GLN A 2 26.16 17.75 -7.65
N GLN A 3 26.77 18.15 -8.78
CA GLN A 3 26.10 18.20 -10.08
C GLN A 3 25.70 16.81 -10.59
N ARG A 4 26.60 15.81 -10.43
CA ARG A 4 26.29 14.41 -10.79
C ARG A 4 25.14 13.83 -9.96
N ARG A 5 25.02 14.20 -8.69
CA ARG A 5 23.89 13.77 -7.83
C ARG A 5 22.57 14.41 -8.28
N LYS A 6 22.55 15.70 -8.62
CA LYS A 6 21.35 16.40 -9.14
C LYS A 6 20.86 15.78 -10.45
N ILE A 7 21.78 15.47 -11.38
CA ILE A 7 21.45 14.81 -12.65
C ILE A 7 20.86 13.41 -12.39
N ARG A 8 21.43 12.63 -11.47
CA ARG A 8 20.89 11.32 -11.08
C ARG A 8 19.47 11.41 -10.55
N TYR A 9 19.16 12.40 -9.69
CA TYR A 9 17.81 12.59 -9.16
C TYR A 9 16.82 12.96 -10.25
N LEU A 10 17.23 13.88 -11.15
CA LEU A 10 16.38 14.27 -12.28
C LEU A 10 16.06 13.07 -13.19
N ILE A 11 17.08 12.32 -13.57
CA ILE A 11 16.90 11.12 -14.42
C ILE A 11 15.99 10.11 -13.72
N ALA A 12 16.20 9.85 -12.42
CA ALA A 12 15.37 8.90 -11.67
C ALA A 12 13.90 9.34 -11.59
N PHE A 13 13.61 10.62 -11.35
CA PHE A 13 12.25 11.14 -11.38
C PHE A 13 11.62 11.06 -12.77
N VAL A 14 12.36 11.43 -13.80
CA VAL A 14 11.90 11.32 -15.20
C VAL A 14 11.55 9.87 -15.55
N LEU A 15 12.41 8.92 -15.18
CA LEU A 15 12.15 7.48 -15.40
C LEU A 15 10.91 6.99 -14.68
N LEU A 16 10.68 7.41 -13.41
CA LEU A 16 9.48 7.02 -12.65
C LEU A 16 8.21 7.63 -13.27
N ILE A 17 8.25 8.90 -13.63
CA ILE A 17 7.11 9.60 -14.24
C ILE A 17 6.81 8.99 -15.62
N ALA A 18 7.82 8.80 -16.47
CA ALA A 18 7.66 8.14 -17.77
C ALA A 18 7.12 6.71 -17.61
N GLY A 19 7.63 5.95 -16.61
CA GLY A 19 7.15 4.62 -16.28
C GLY A 19 5.67 4.62 -15.91
N ILE A 20 5.21 5.59 -15.11
CA ILE A 20 3.78 5.74 -14.77
C ILE A 20 2.96 5.97 -16.03
N PHE A 21 3.34 6.92 -16.88
CA PHE A 21 2.58 7.22 -18.11
C PHE A 21 2.52 6.02 -19.06
N VAL A 22 3.64 5.33 -19.27
CA VAL A 22 3.70 4.12 -20.11
C VAL A 22 2.79 3.03 -19.53
N LEU A 23 2.89 2.76 -18.23
CA LEU A 23 2.07 1.73 -17.58
C LEU A 23 0.59 2.11 -17.51
N LEU A 24 0.25 3.38 -17.28
CA LEU A 24 -1.13 3.86 -17.36
C LEU A 24 -1.70 3.58 -18.76
N PHE A 25 -0.95 3.93 -19.78
CA PHE A 25 -1.36 3.69 -21.17
C PHE A 25 -1.52 2.19 -21.47
N CYS A 26 -0.56 1.37 -21.04
CA CYS A 26 -0.64 -0.08 -21.18
C CYS A 26 -1.84 -0.67 -20.43
N ASN A 27 -2.09 -0.24 -19.18
CA ASN A 27 -3.21 -0.72 -18.38
C ASN A 27 -4.57 -0.34 -18.96
N ILE A 28 -4.66 0.81 -19.61
CA ILE A 28 -5.89 1.24 -20.29
C ILE A 28 -6.10 0.48 -21.61
N GLY A 29 -5.03 0.29 -22.39
CA GLY A 29 -5.10 -0.36 -23.71
C GLY A 29 -5.18 -1.88 -23.65
N ILE A 30 -4.42 -2.51 -22.75
CA ILE A 30 -4.28 -3.97 -22.69
C ILE A 30 -5.28 -4.56 -21.67
N GLY A 31 -6.00 -5.58 -22.06
CA GLY A 31 -6.94 -6.32 -21.21
C GLY A 31 -7.58 -7.47 -21.98
N THR A 32 -8.51 -8.21 -21.36
CA THR A 32 -9.22 -9.33 -21.98
C THR A 32 -9.96 -8.93 -23.25
N VAL A 33 -10.53 -7.72 -23.29
CA VAL A 33 -11.09 -7.12 -24.50
C VAL A 33 -10.03 -6.20 -25.12
N LYS A 34 -9.63 -6.47 -26.37
CA LYS A 34 -8.69 -5.64 -27.12
C LYS A 34 -9.41 -4.40 -27.62
N ILE A 35 -9.05 -3.22 -27.13
CA ILE A 35 -9.59 -1.95 -27.59
C ILE A 35 -8.49 -1.25 -28.39
N PRO A 36 -8.71 -0.92 -29.66
CA PRO A 36 -7.71 -0.28 -30.51
C PRO A 36 -7.35 1.13 -29.97
N LEU A 37 -6.08 1.51 -30.13
CA LEU A 37 -5.55 2.79 -29.65
C LEU A 37 -6.28 4.01 -30.23
N THR A 38 -6.70 3.92 -31.47
CA THR A 38 -7.51 4.94 -32.14
C THR A 38 -8.82 5.18 -31.41
N GLU A 39 -9.45 4.13 -30.92
CA GLU A 39 -10.70 4.20 -30.20
C GLU A 39 -10.52 4.77 -28.79
N ILE A 40 -9.40 4.48 -28.12
CA ILE A 40 -9.07 5.08 -26.81
C ILE A 40 -8.99 6.62 -26.91
N LEU A 41 -8.40 7.12 -27.99
CA LEU A 41 -8.23 8.55 -28.22
C LEU A 41 -9.54 9.25 -28.65
N THR A 42 -10.39 8.54 -29.40
CA THR A 42 -11.67 9.08 -29.89
C THR A 42 -12.81 8.93 -28.89
N THR A 43 -12.85 7.83 -28.15
CA THR A 43 -13.87 7.51 -27.12
C THR A 43 -13.86 8.50 -25.95
N GLY A 44 -12.75 9.21 -25.71
CA GLY A 44 -12.70 10.33 -24.78
C GLY A 44 -13.68 11.47 -25.09
N ARG A 45 -14.19 11.56 -26.33
CA ARG A 45 -15.13 12.60 -26.76
C ARG A 45 -16.60 12.20 -26.72
N THR A 46 -16.93 10.92 -26.96
CA THR A 46 -18.33 10.51 -27.16
C THR A 46 -18.94 9.74 -26.00
N LYS A 47 -18.16 9.09 -25.14
CA LYS A 47 -18.60 8.24 -24.00
C LYS A 47 -19.71 7.20 -24.35
N GLU A 48 -19.98 6.98 -25.62
CA GLU A 48 -21.02 6.07 -26.10
C GLU A 48 -20.41 4.76 -26.61
N GLY A 49 -21.12 3.64 -26.40
CA GLY A 49 -20.69 2.31 -26.80
C GLY A 49 -20.10 1.45 -25.67
N MET A 50 -20.04 0.14 -25.92
CA MET A 50 -19.57 -0.85 -24.94
C MET A 50 -18.11 -0.62 -24.54
N ASN A 51 -17.25 -0.32 -25.51
CA ASN A 51 -15.83 -0.05 -25.28
C ASN A 51 -15.61 1.20 -24.42
N ALA A 52 -16.44 2.24 -24.62
CA ALA A 52 -16.42 3.44 -23.82
C ALA A 52 -16.72 3.15 -22.34
N LYS A 53 -17.76 2.37 -22.07
CA LYS A 53 -18.12 1.93 -20.71
C LYS A 53 -17.01 1.11 -20.07
N ILE A 54 -16.41 0.16 -20.79
CA ILE A 54 -15.30 -0.63 -20.29
C ILE A 54 -14.11 0.27 -19.92
N LEU A 55 -13.79 1.25 -20.76
CA LEU A 55 -12.68 2.19 -20.49
C LEU A 55 -12.98 3.06 -19.27
N TRP A 56 -14.13 3.76 -19.25
CA TRP A 56 -14.43 4.79 -18.27
C TRP A 56 -14.93 4.23 -16.94
N GLU A 57 -15.69 3.14 -16.91
CA GLU A 57 -16.27 2.60 -15.69
C GLU A 57 -15.42 1.50 -15.04
N ILE A 58 -14.57 0.81 -15.83
CA ILE A 58 -13.80 -0.32 -15.32
C ILE A 58 -12.28 -0.02 -15.34
N ARG A 59 -11.71 0.32 -16.52
CA ARG A 59 -10.24 0.40 -16.64
C ARG A 59 -9.65 1.64 -15.99
N PHE A 60 -10.23 2.81 -16.21
CA PHE A 60 -9.72 4.05 -15.61
C PHE A 60 -9.75 4.02 -14.09
N PRO A 61 -10.90 3.72 -13.41
CA PRO A 61 -10.92 3.65 -11.95
C PRO A 61 -9.94 2.62 -11.38
N ARG A 62 -9.87 1.43 -11.97
CA ARG A 62 -8.93 0.37 -11.58
C ARG A 62 -7.47 0.83 -11.69
N THR A 63 -7.10 1.42 -12.80
CA THR A 63 -5.72 1.85 -13.07
C THR A 63 -5.31 3.00 -12.15
N LEU A 64 -6.19 3.97 -11.92
CA LEU A 64 -5.96 5.05 -10.97
C LEU A 64 -5.85 4.53 -9.54
N ALA A 65 -6.73 3.59 -9.14
CA ALA A 65 -6.65 2.96 -7.83
C ALA A 65 -5.30 2.24 -7.64
N ALA A 66 -4.84 1.47 -8.63
CA ALA A 66 -3.54 0.79 -8.57
C ALA A 66 -2.38 1.78 -8.39
N ALA A 67 -2.40 2.91 -9.10
CA ALA A 67 -1.39 3.95 -8.98
C ALA A 67 -1.41 4.63 -7.60
N ILE A 68 -2.58 5.08 -7.15
CA ILE A 68 -2.75 5.82 -5.89
C ILE A 68 -2.44 4.93 -4.68
N LEU A 69 -3.04 3.74 -4.64
CA LEU A 69 -2.88 2.82 -3.51
C LEU A 69 -1.48 2.19 -3.49
N GLY A 70 -0.88 1.93 -4.66
CA GLY A 70 0.51 1.47 -4.75
C GLY A 70 1.49 2.51 -4.21
N GLY A 71 1.32 3.77 -4.59
CA GLY A 71 2.10 4.89 -4.05
C GLY A 71 1.92 5.05 -2.54
N ALA A 72 0.68 4.98 -2.07
CA ALA A 72 0.35 5.06 -0.65
C ALA A 72 1.01 3.94 0.16
N LEU A 73 1.01 2.69 -0.35
CA LEU A 73 1.62 1.54 0.33
C LEU A 73 3.14 1.65 0.44
N ALA A 74 3.79 2.08 -0.63
CA ALA A 74 5.23 2.32 -0.60
C ALA A 74 5.61 3.45 0.35
N LEU A 75 4.80 4.52 0.40
CA LEU A 75 5.00 5.62 1.34
C LEU A 75 4.80 5.17 2.79
N ALA A 76 3.72 4.42 3.09
CA ALA A 76 3.49 3.84 4.41
C ALA A 76 4.65 2.96 4.86
N GLY A 77 5.17 2.13 3.96
CA GLY A 77 6.37 1.32 4.20
C GLY A 77 7.61 2.15 4.49
N TYR A 78 7.84 3.23 3.73
CA TYR A 78 8.95 4.14 3.97
C TYR A 78 8.89 4.79 5.38
N LEU A 79 7.70 5.23 5.80
CA LEU A 79 7.50 5.81 7.13
C LEU A 79 7.82 4.81 8.23
N LEU A 80 7.33 3.56 8.12
CA LEU A 80 7.59 2.52 9.11
C LEU A 80 9.04 2.06 9.12
N GLN A 81 9.68 1.94 7.96
CA GLN A 81 11.13 1.64 7.90
C GLN A 81 11.96 2.72 8.56
N THR A 82 11.56 3.99 8.42
CA THR A 82 12.23 5.10 9.09
C THR A 82 11.96 5.09 10.60
N PHE A 83 10.72 4.84 10.99
CA PHE A 83 10.31 4.76 12.40
C PHE A 83 11.03 3.64 13.15
N PHE A 84 11.05 2.43 12.60
CA PHE A 84 11.69 1.27 13.21
C PHE A 84 13.22 1.20 13.00
N HIS A 85 13.78 2.11 12.20
CA HIS A 85 15.17 2.02 11.74
C HIS A 85 15.50 0.64 11.13
N ASN A 86 14.48 -0.02 10.57
CA ASN A 86 14.56 -1.37 10.05
C ASN A 86 14.07 -1.42 8.58
N PRO A 87 14.91 -1.84 7.63
CA PRO A 87 14.57 -1.85 6.20
C PRO A 87 13.49 -2.86 5.81
N ILE A 88 13.19 -3.82 6.68
CA ILE A 88 12.16 -4.85 6.45
C ILE A 88 10.85 -4.57 7.19
N ALA A 89 10.77 -3.45 7.92
CA ALA A 89 9.53 -3.04 8.54
C ALA A 89 8.48 -2.69 7.48
N GLY A 90 7.30 -3.23 7.63
CA GLY A 90 6.18 -2.98 6.72
C GLY A 90 4.85 -2.90 7.46
N PRO A 91 3.81 -2.31 6.83
CA PRO A 91 2.53 -2.07 7.50
C PRO A 91 1.85 -3.37 8.00
N PHE A 92 2.08 -4.48 7.32
CA PHE A 92 1.45 -5.75 7.67
C PHE A 92 2.02 -6.39 8.95
N VAL A 93 3.28 -6.08 9.29
CA VAL A 93 3.92 -6.58 10.53
C VAL A 93 3.21 -6.05 11.78
N LEU A 94 2.50 -4.92 11.68
CA LEU A 94 1.76 -4.31 12.78
C LEU A 94 0.33 -4.85 12.96
N GLY A 95 -0.03 -5.94 12.30
CA GLY A 95 -1.35 -6.56 12.42
C GLY A 95 -2.50 -5.82 11.74
N ILE A 96 -2.22 -4.75 10.98
CA ILE A 96 -3.23 -3.91 10.32
C ILE A 96 -4.15 -4.74 9.41
N SER A 97 -3.57 -5.62 8.59
CA SER A 97 -4.34 -6.51 7.70
C SER A 97 -5.18 -7.54 8.45
N SER A 98 -4.63 -8.11 9.54
CA SER A 98 -5.37 -9.09 10.36
C SER A 98 -6.55 -8.43 11.07
N GLY A 99 -6.37 -7.21 11.60
CA GLY A 99 -7.46 -6.44 12.19
C GLY A 99 -8.55 -6.09 11.18
N ALA A 100 -8.17 -5.67 9.98
CA ALA A 100 -9.12 -5.42 8.90
C ALA A 100 -9.92 -6.70 8.54
N LYS A 101 -9.22 -7.83 8.34
CA LYS A 101 -9.83 -9.12 8.02
C LYS A 101 -10.78 -9.59 9.13
N MET A 102 -10.41 -9.40 10.39
CA MET A 102 -11.24 -9.76 11.54
C MET A 102 -12.58 -9.01 11.51
N VAL A 103 -12.57 -7.69 11.34
CA VAL A 103 -13.81 -6.91 11.35
C VAL A 103 -14.64 -7.19 10.09
N VAL A 104 -14.02 -7.39 8.93
CA VAL A 104 -14.71 -7.82 7.70
C VAL A 104 -15.39 -9.18 7.90
N ALA A 105 -14.72 -10.16 8.51
CA ALA A 105 -15.28 -11.47 8.81
C ALA A 105 -16.48 -11.35 9.76
N LEU A 106 -16.36 -10.55 10.83
CA LEU A 106 -17.47 -10.30 11.77
C LEU A 106 -18.69 -9.68 11.07
N VAL A 107 -18.46 -8.72 10.16
CA VAL A 107 -19.54 -8.10 9.38
C VAL A 107 -20.18 -9.08 8.42
N MET A 108 -19.38 -9.88 7.69
CA MET A 108 -19.90 -10.86 6.74
C MET A 108 -20.74 -11.94 7.42
N VAL A 109 -20.27 -12.49 8.52
CA VAL A 109 -20.91 -13.66 9.17
C VAL A 109 -22.06 -13.26 10.10
N PHE A 110 -21.90 -12.22 10.94
CA PHE A 110 -22.87 -11.94 12.00
C PHE A 110 -23.85 -10.79 11.70
N LEU A 111 -23.44 -9.77 10.92
CA LEU A 111 -24.30 -8.62 10.66
C LEU A 111 -25.21 -8.82 9.44
N LEU A 112 -24.88 -9.74 8.53
CA LEU A 112 -25.50 -9.84 7.23
C LEU A 112 -26.20 -11.17 6.98
N GLY A 113 -26.26 -12.08 7.99
CA GLY A 113 -26.91 -13.40 7.88
C GLY A 113 -28.11 -13.41 6.94
N ASN A 114 -27.99 -14.15 5.86
CA ASN A 114 -29.00 -14.63 4.91
C ASN A 114 -29.90 -13.62 4.13
N THR A 115 -29.90 -12.31 4.37
CA THR A 115 -30.95 -11.46 3.76
C THR A 115 -30.48 -10.20 3.03
N ILE A 116 -29.25 -9.75 3.20
CA ILE A 116 -28.79 -8.47 2.62
C ILE A 116 -27.50 -8.66 1.83
N ARG A 117 -27.53 -8.28 0.53
CA ARG A 117 -26.29 -8.17 -0.25
C ARG A 117 -25.36 -7.16 0.41
N VAL A 118 -24.16 -7.62 0.79
CA VAL A 118 -23.13 -6.78 1.38
C VAL A 118 -22.78 -5.66 0.43
N SER A 119 -23.03 -4.41 0.82
CA SER A 119 -22.59 -3.28 0.01
C SER A 119 -21.07 -3.15 0.11
N SER A 120 -20.40 -2.92 -1.01
CA SER A 120 -18.94 -2.70 -1.04
C SER A 120 -18.50 -1.59 -0.08
N GLY A 121 -19.32 -0.55 0.10
CA GLY A 121 -19.04 0.54 1.03
C GLY A 121 -18.98 0.12 2.49
N LEU A 122 -19.85 -0.81 2.91
CA LEU A 122 -19.85 -1.35 4.27
C LEU A 122 -18.59 -2.18 4.54
N LEU A 123 -18.14 -2.99 3.58
CA LEU A 123 -16.90 -3.76 3.70
C LEU A 123 -15.67 -2.85 3.75
N ILE A 124 -15.65 -1.79 2.96
CA ILE A 124 -14.58 -0.78 3.00
C ILE A 124 -14.51 -0.13 4.39
N LEU A 125 -15.65 0.29 4.93
CA LEU A 125 -15.72 0.88 6.26
C LEU A 125 -15.30 -0.12 7.35
N ALA A 126 -15.79 -1.35 7.29
CA ALA A 126 -15.43 -2.42 8.22
C ALA A 126 -13.93 -2.71 8.21
N ALA A 127 -13.33 -2.85 7.03
CA ALA A 127 -11.89 -3.06 6.86
C ALA A 127 -11.07 -1.88 7.40
N PHE A 128 -11.49 -0.65 7.12
CA PHE A 128 -10.84 0.55 7.63
C PHE A 128 -10.89 0.62 9.15
N LEU A 129 -12.05 0.39 9.76
CA LEU A 129 -12.22 0.37 11.21
C LEU A 129 -11.39 -0.73 11.86
N GLY A 130 -11.39 -1.95 11.30
CA GLY A 130 -10.57 -3.06 11.79
C GLY A 130 -9.08 -2.77 11.75
N ALA A 131 -8.60 -2.17 10.67
CA ALA A 131 -7.22 -1.70 10.55
C ALA A 131 -6.88 -0.65 11.60
N MET A 132 -7.76 0.33 11.81
CA MET A 132 -7.58 1.38 12.81
C MET A 132 -7.62 0.86 14.24
N LEU A 133 -8.49 -0.11 14.56
CA LEU A 133 -8.55 -0.78 15.87
C LEU A 133 -7.23 -1.49 16.18
N SER A 134 -6.75 -2.33 15.26
CA SER A 134 -5.45 -3.01 15.41
C SER A 134 -4.33 -2.01 15.67
N MET A 135 -4.31 -0.91 14.92
CA MET A 135 -3.31 0.13 15.10
C MET A 135 -3.46 0.89 16.41
N GLY A 136 -4.68 1.13 16.87
CA GLY A 136 -4.96 1.72 18.19
C GLY A 136 -4.30 0.91 19.30
N PHE A 137 -4.38 -0.42 19.26
CA PHE A 137 -3.69 -1.29 20.20
C PHE A 137 -2.16 -1.18 20.12
N VAL A 138 -1.60 -1.13 18.91
CA VAL A 138 -0.15 -0.92 18.73
C VAL A 138 0.28 0.41 19.33
N LEU A 139 -0.49 1.49 19.12
CA LEU A 139 -0.21 2.80 19.70
C LEU A 139 -0.31 2.81 21.23
N LEU A 140 -1.27 2.08 21.81
CA LEU A 140 -1.38 1.90 23.27
C LEU A 140 -0.16 1.16 23.82
N MET A 141 0.31 0.12 23.11
CA MET A 141 1.54 -0.59 23.49
C MET A 141 2.78 0.31 23.35
N ALA A 142 2.84 1.15 22.31
CA ALA A 142 3.94 2.09 22.10
C ALA A 142 4.13 3.11 23.23
N ARG A 143 3.09 3.33 24.05
CA ARG A 143 3.18 4.18 25.25
C ARG A 143 3.76 3.46 26.48
N LYS A 144 3.71 2.12 26.49
CA LYS A 144 4.12 1.28 27.63
C LYS A 144 5.45 0.55 27.40
N VAL A 145 5.92 0.52 26.15
CA VAL A 145 7.08 -0.26 25.73
C VAL A 145 8.13 0.69 25.15
N ASP A 146 9.33 0.70 25.73
CA ASP A 146 10.42 1.57 25.30
C ASP A 146 11.24 1.01 24.14
N SER A 147 11.18 -0.31 23.94
CA SER A 147 11.97 -1.00 22.91
C SER A 147 11.20 -1.11 21.58
N MET A 148 11.84 -0.69 20.49
CA MET A 148 11.28 -0.84 19.13
C MET A 148 11.04 -2.31 18.75
N SER A 149 11.89 -3.23 19.19
CA SER A 149 11.72 -4.67 18.97
C SER A 149 10.47 -5.20 19.65
N MET A 150 10.21 -4.79 20.92
CA MET A 150 9.00 -5.19 21.63
C MET A 150 7.72 -4.61 20.99
N LEU A 151 7.80 -3.43 20.39
CA LEU A 151 6.66 -2.86 19.65
C LEU A 151 6.31 -3.69 18.40
N VAL A 152 7.32 -4.15 17.67
CA VAL A 152 7.11 -5.08 16.53
C VAL A 152 6.47 -6.39 17.02
N VAL A 153 7.00 -6.98 18.09
CA VAL A 153 6.43 -8.19 18.70
C VAL A 153 4.97 -7.97 19.11
N SER A 154 4.65 -6.82 19.73
CA SER A 154 3.28 -6.47 20.09
C SER A 154 2.36 -6.42 18.88
N GLY A 155 2.81 -5.83 17.75
CA GLY A 155 2.05 -5.79 16.50
C GLY A 155 1.78 -7.18 15.93
N VAL A 156 2.79 -8.06 15.96
CA VAL A 156 2.65 -9.47 15.54
C VAL A 156 1.67 -10.22 16.43
N MET A 157 1.74 -10.04 17.77
CA MET A 157 0.82 -10.69 18.72
C MET A 157 -0.63 -10.20 18.51
N ILE A 158 -0.85 -8.93 18.28
CA ILE A 158 -2.17 -8.38 17.92
C ILE A 158 -2.65 -9.02 16.62
N GLY A 159 -1.77 -9.17 15.62
CA GLY A 159 -2.09 -9.86 14.38
C GLY A 159 -2.55 -11.31 14.61
N TYR A 160 -1.89 -12.05 15.50
CA TYR A 160 -2.30 -13.42 15.86
C TYR A 160 -3.64 -13.45 16.59
N ILE A 161 -3.89 -12.53 17.52
CA ILE A 161 -5.19 -12.43 18.22
C ILE A 161 -6.30 -12.17 17.20
N CYS A 162 -6.13 -11.20 16.30
CA CYS A 162 -7.10 -10.91 15.25
C CYS A 162 -7.33 -12.12 14.32
N SER A 163 -6.28 -12.86 13.98
CA SER A 163 -6.38 -14.07 13.16
C SER A 163 -7.13 -15.18 13.89
N ALA A 164 -6.86 -15.42 15.17
CA ALA A 164 -7.57 -16.41 15.98
C ALA A 164 -9.07 -16.08 16.11
N ILE A 165 -9.42 -14.80 16.30
CA ILE A 165 -10.82 -14.36 16.31
C ILE A 165 -11.45 -14.58 14.92
N THR A 166 -10.72 -14.30 13.85
CA THR A 166 -11.20 -14.54 12.48
C THR A 166 -11.50 -16.02 12.25
N GLU A 167 -10.61 -16.92 12.67
CA GLU A 167 -10.79 -18.37 12.54
C GLU A 167 -11.99 -18.85 13.37
N LEU A 168 -12.16 -18.32 14.58
CA LEU A 168 -13.34 -18.60 15.39
C LEU A 168 -14.63 -18.20 14.67
N VAL A 169 -14.66 -16.99 14.07
CA VAL A 169 -15.82 -16.50 13.31
C VAL A 169 -16.09 -17.39 12.09
N VAL A 170 -15.06 -17.78 11.37
CA VAL A 170 -15.16 -18.65 10.18
C VAL A 170 -15.73 -20.03 10.54
N THR A 171 -15.54 -20.52 11.75
CA THR A 171 -16.13 -21.79 12.22
C THR A 171 -17.67 -21.77 12.21
N PHE A 172 -18.28 -20.60 12.34
CA PHE A 172 -19.73 -20.40 12.32
C PHE A 172 -20.26 -19.83 10.98
N ALA A 173 -19.38 -19.68 10.00
CA ALA A 173 -19.70 -19.07 8.71
C ALA A 173 -20.28 -20.11 7.74
N GLU A 174 -21.11 -19.65 6.81
CA GLU A 174 -21.53 -20.45 5.66
C GLU A 174 -20.40 -20.53 4.61
N ASP A 175 -20.39 -21.60 3.81
CA ASP A 175 -19.37 -21.82 2.79
C ASP A 175 -19.21 -20.61 1.84
N ALA A 176 -20.32 -19.96 1.49
CA ALA A 176 -20.32 -18.76 0.65
C ALA A 176 -19.55 -17.59 1.28
N ASP A 177 -19.68 -17.39 2.58
CA ASP A 177 -18.99 -16.32 3.31
C ASP A 177 -17.50 -16.62 3.44
N ILE A 178 -17.14 -17.89 3.62
CA ILE A 178 -15.74 -18.34 3.66
C ILE A 178 -15.07 -18.04 2.32
N VAL A 179 -15.73 -18.38 1.20
CA VAL A 179 -15.23 -18.11 -0.15
C VAL A 179 -15.10 -16.59 -0.39
N ASN A 180 -16.11 -15.80 0.00
CA ASN A 180 -16.10 -14.35 -0.14
C ASN A 180 -14.96 -13.71 0.68
N LEU A 181 -14.80 -14.11 1.94
CA LEU A 181 -13.71 -13.64 2.81
C LEU A 181 -12.33 -14.04 2.26
N HIS A 182 -12.20 -15.26 1.74
CA HIS A 182 -10.97 -15.72 1.10
C HIS A 182 -10.63 -14.86 -0.12
N ASN A 183 -11.60 -14.63 -1.02
CA ASN A 183 -11.41 -13.81 -2.21
C ASN A 183 -11.04 -12.38 -1.85
N TRP A 184 -11.73 -11.77 -0.87
CA TRP A 184 -11.40 -10.44 -0.37
C TRP A 184 -9.97 -10.37 0.17
N SER A 185 -9.54 -11.37 0.95
CA SER A 185 -8.21 -11.40 1.58
C SER A 185 -7.04 -11.61 0.60
N ARG A 186 -7.32 -11.98 -0.66
CA ARG A 186 -6.29 -12.10 -1.71
C ARG A 186 -5.87 -10.74 -2.31
N GLY A 187 -6.65 -9.70 -2.08
CA GLY A 187 -6.46 -8.37 -2.64
C GLY A 187 -6.74 -8.30 -4.15
N SER A 188 -7.40 -7.23 -4.56
CA SER A 188 -7.70 -6.97 -5.98
C SER A 188 -7.97 -5.48 -6.21
N PHE A 189 -7.59 -4.98 -7.37
CA PHE A 189 -8.05 -3.67 -7.86
C PHE A 189 -9.30 -3.79 -8.74
N SER A 190 -9.86 -5.00 -8.90
CA SER A 190 -11.10 -5.21 -9.64
C SER A 190 -12.30 -4.62 -8.89
N GLY A 191 -13.31 -4.15 -9.63
CA GLY A 191 -14.52 -3.57 -9.03
C GLY A 191 -14.37 -2.16 -8.47
N MET A 192 -13.26 -1.47 -8.72
CA MET A 192 -13.08 -0.07 -8.34
C MET A 192 -14.03 0.83 -9.12
N THR A 193 -14.69 1.74 -8.39
CA THR A 193 -15.59 2.77 -8.94
C THR A 193 -14.95 4.16 -8.85
N TRP A 194 -15.50 5.13 -9.59
CA TRP A 194 -15.06 6.52 -9.49
C TRP A 194 -15.23 7.12 -8.09
N ASP A 195 -16.26 6.71 -7.37
CA ASP A 195 -16.46 7.20 -5.99
C ASP A 195 -15.41 6.64 -5.04
N ASN A 196 -15.02 5.38 -5.22
CA ASN A 196 -13.87 4.81 -4.51
C ASN A 196 -12.59 5.60 -4.81
N VAL A 197 -12.34 5.91 -6.09
CA VAL A 197 -11.15 6.69 -6.51
C VAL A 197 -11.17 8.09 -5.89
N LYS A 198 -12.31 8.77 -5.84
CA LYS A 198 -12.42 10.10 -5.20
C LYS A 198 -12.06 10.03 -3.72
N VAL A 199 -12.67 9.09 -2.97
CA VAL A 199 -12.45 8.96 -1.53
C VAL A 199 -10.99 8.61 -1.22
N MET A 200 -10.42 7.58 -1.89
CA MET A 200 -9.02 7.22 -1.66
C MET A 200 -8.05 8.33 -2.07
N SER A 201 -8.35 9.08 -3.15
CA SER A 201 -7.51 10.20 -3.58
C SER A 201 -7.44 11.30 -2.53
N VAL A 202 -8.59 11.66 -1.92
CA VAL A 202 -8.63 12.67 -0.86
C VAL A 202 -7.84 12.22 0.36
N VAL A 203 -8.07 10.99 0.83
CA VAL A 203 -7.38 10.44 2.00
C VAL A 203 -5.87 10.36 1.77
N VAL A 204 -5.47 9.81 0.63
CA VAL A 204 -4.05 9.64 0.28
C VAL A 204 -3.36 10.98 0.05
N ALA A 205 -4.01 11.93 -0.65
CA ALA A 205 -3.46 13.26 -0.86
C ALA A 205 -3.28 14.04 0.45
N ALA A 206 -4.27 13.99 1.35
CA ALA A 206 -4.16 14.61 2.67
C ALA A 206 -3.01 14.01 3.49
N ALA A 207 -2.92 12.67 3.55
CA ALA A 207 -1.82 11.99 4.24
C ALA A 207 -0.46 12.30 3.60
N PHE A 208 -0.36 12.31 2.26
CA PHE A 208 0.86 12.65 1.53
C PHE A 208 1.36 14.07 1.85
N LEU A 209 0.46 15.06 1.85
CA LEU A 209 0.80 16.44 2.21
C LEU A 209 1.31 16.55 3.65
N LEU A 210 0.65 15.87 4.60
CA LEU A 210 1.11 15.83 5.99
C LEU A 210 2.49 15.16 6.10
N VAL A 211 2.77 14.09 5.35
CA VAL A 211 4.09 13.44 5.34
C VAL A 211 5.17 14.36 4.77
N ILE A 212 4.86 15.16 3.73
CA ILE A 212 5.83 16.14 3.19
C ILE A 212 6.18 17.19 4.26
N LEU A 213 5.22 17.66 5.04
CA LEU A 213 5.47 18.61 6.13
C LEU A 213 6.41 18.04 7.20
N LEU A 214 6.39 16.72 7.39
CA LEU A 214 7.30 16.01 8.31
C LEU A 214 8.69 15.73 7.71
N ALA A 215 9.00 16.11 6.48
CA ALA A 215 10.27 15.78 5.81
C ALA A 215 11.50 16.29 6.61
N LYS A 216 11.45 17.50 7.16
CA LYS A 216 12.56 18.06 7.97
C LYS A 216 12.71 17.36 9.33
N PRO A 217 11.67 17.20 10.16
CA PRO A 217 11.74 16.38 11.37
C PRO A 217 12.22 14.94 11.13
N LEU A 218 11.80 14.32 10.02
CA LEU A 218 12.25 12.99 9.60
C LEU A 218 13.75 12.96 9.28
N GLU A 219 14.28 13.98 8.62
CA GLU A 219 15.72 14.07 8.30
C GLU A 219 16.54 14.15 9.59
N ALA A 220 16.11 14.94 10.56
CA ALA A 220 16.74 15.00 11.87
C ALA A 220 16.65 13.66 12.63
N TYR A 221 15.48 13.01 12.60
CA TYR A 221 15.24 11.72 13.26
C TYR A 221 16.13 10.59 12.70
N GLN A 222 16.40 10.59 11.38
CA GLN A 222 17.30 9.61 10.75
C GLN A 222 18.76 9.74 11.20
N LEU A 223 19.20 10.91 11.72
CA LEU A 223 20.53 11.13 12.25
C LEU A 223 20.67 10.69 13.73
N GLY A 224 19.57 10.33 14.35
CA GLY A 224 19.49 9.88 15.74
C GLY A 224 18.53 10.70 16.58
N GLU A 225 17.90 10.05 17.56
CA GLU A 225 16.86 10.68 18.39
C GLU A 225 17.40 11.81 19.25
N THR A 226 18.54 11.61 19.89
CA THR A 226 19.21 12.66 20.71
C THR A 226 19.55 13.88 19.86
N TYR A 227 20.04 13.67 18.63
CA TYR A 227 20.32 14.75 17.70
C TYR A 227 19.07 15.52 17.31
N ALA A 228 17.99 14.80 16.99
CA ALA A 228 16.71 15.42 16.65
C ALA A 228 16.11 16.21 17.81
N GLN A 229 16.21 15.70 19.05
CA GLN A 229 15.79 16.42 20.26
C GLN A 229 16.55 17.74 20.43
N ASN A 230 17.87 17.72 20.25
CA ASN A 230 18.71 18.93 20.34
C ASN A 230 18.35 19.98 19.27
N LEU A 231 17.78 19.56 18.14
CA LEU A 231 17.23 20.44 17.10
C LEU A 231 15.79 20.90 17.39
N GLY A 232 15.23 20.58 18.55
CA GLY A 232 13.87 20.97 18.95
C GLY A 232 12.75 20.08 18.40
N VAL A 233 13.06 18.91 17.84
CA VAL A 233 12.04 17.97 17.35
C VAL A 233 11.44 17.21 18.54
N ASN A 234 10.12 17.31 18.72
CA ASN A 234 9.40 16.49 19.68
C ASN A 234 9.28 15.05 19.16
N ILE A 235 10.18 14.18 19.65
CA ILE A 235 10.27 12.77 19.20
C ILE A 235 8.97 12.00 19.45
N ARG A 236 8.32 12.23 20.60
CA ARG A 236 7.08 11.54 20.96
C ARG A 236 5.97 11.86 19.97
N THR A 237 5.80 13.12 19.63
CA THR A 237 4.80 13.57 18.64
C THR A 237 5.15 13.05 17.26
N LEU A 238 6.42 13.12 16.84
CA LEU A 238 6.87 12.61 15.56
C LEU A 238 6.58 11.10 15.41
N ARG A 239 6.93 10.30 16.42
CA ARG A 239 6.65 8.86 16.43
C ARG A 239 5.16 8.55 16.26
N ILE A 240 4.29 9.24 17.01
CA ILE A 240 2.83 9.08 16.90
C ILE A 240 2.36 9.43 15.49
N LEU A 241 2.82 10.55 14.92
CA LEU A 241 2.43 10.98 13.57
C LEU A 241 2.88 9.99 12.50
N LEU A 242 4.12 9.46 12.59
CA LEU A 242 4.62 8.47 11.64
C LEU A 242 3.76 7.20 11.64
N VAL A 243 3.45 6.71 12.83
CA VAL A 243 2.63 5.53 13.00
C VAL A 243 1.20 5.78 12.52
N VAL A 244 0.56 6.89 12.89
CA VAL A 244 -0.80 7.23 12.48
C VAL A 244 -0.89 7.41 10.96
N LEU A 245 0.02 8.18 10.35
CA LEU A 245 -0.02 8.42 8.90
C LEU A 245 0.24 7.13 8.10
N SER A 246 1.21 6.31 8.51
CA SER A 246 1.43 5.02 7.86
C SER A 246 0.22 4.10 7.98
N SER A 247 -0.50 4.17 9.11
CA SER A 247 -1.69 3.35 9.36
C SER A 247 -2.89 3.80 8.56
N VAL A 248 -3.12 5.11 8.47
CA VAL A 248 -4.19 5.67 7.63
C VAL A 248 -3.97 5.28 6.17
N LEU A 249 -2.73 5.42 5.66
CA LEU A 249 -2.38 4.98 4.31
C LEU A 249 -2.62 3.48 4.13
N SER A 250 -2.15 2.66 5.07
CA SER A 250 -2.29 1.19 5.00
C SER A 250 -3.75 0.74 5.16
N ALA A 251 -4.51 1.36 6.06
CA ALA A 251 -5.93 1.08 6.24
C ALA A 251 -6.74 1.43 4.98
N CYS A 252 -6.42 2.55 4.34
CA CYS A 252 -7.03 2.93 3.06
C CYS A 252 -6.80 1.85 2.00
N ILE A 253 -5.56 1.34 1.88
CA ILE A 253 -5.24 0.29 0.90
C ILE A 253 -6.01 -0.99 1.20
N VAL A 254 -5.97 -1.46 2.44
CA VAL A 254 -6.64 -2.71 2.83
C VAL A 254 -8.15 -2.58 2.69
N ALA A 255 -8.71 -1.41 2.98
CA ALA A 255 -10.14 -1.16 2.85
C ALA A 255 -10.63 -1.25 1.39
N PHE A 256 -9.91 -0.63 0.47
CA PHE A 256 -10.33 -0.59 -0.94
C PHE A 256 -9.87 -1.80 -1.74
N ALA A 257 -8.62 -2.20 -1.63
CA ALA A 257 -8.01 -3.23 -2.47
C ALA A 257 -7.75 -4.56 -1.74
N GLY A 258 -8.02 -4.64 -0.43
CA GLY A 258 -7.59 -5.76 0.39
C GLY A 258 -6.09 -5.75 0.68
N PRO A 259 -5.57 -6.76 1.38
CA PRO A 259 -4.15 -6.85 1.72
C PRO A 259 -3.27 -7.02 0.47
N ILE A 260 -2.26 -6.16 0.30
CA ILE A 260 -1.27 -6.24 -0.79
C ILE A 260 0.13 -6.36 -0.19
N SER A 261 0.81 -7.47 -0.45
CA SER A 261 2.09 -7.82 0.17
C SER A 261 3.29 -7.17 -0.53
N PHE A 262 4.41 -7.06 0.18
CA PHE A 262 5.76 -6.70 -0.28
C PHE A 262 6.00 -5.30 -0.83
N VAL A 263 5.03 -4.59 -1.38
CA VAL A 263 5.20 -3.25 -1.97
C VAL A 263 5.83 -2.27 -0.98
N GLY A 264 5.27 -2.21 0.25
CA GLY A 264 5.76 -1.33 1.32
C GLY A 264 7.15 -1.68 1.83
N ILE A 265 7.65 -2.90 1.57
CA ILE A 265 9.00 -3.32 1.97
C ILE A 265 9.97 -3.13 0.80
N ALA A 266 9.63 -3.65 -0.37
CA ALA A 266 10.53 -3.71 -1.52
C ALA A 266 10.77 -2.34 -2.17
N VAL A 267 9.69 -1.58 -2.41
CA VAL A 267 9.78 -0.32 -3.17
C VAL A 267 10.66 0.74 -2.49
N PRO A 268 10.53 1.06 -1.20
CA PRO A 268 11.40 2.04 -0.57
C PRO A 268 12.89 1.69 -0.67
N GLN A 269 13.22 0.39 -0.64
CA GLN A 269 14.60 -0.06 -0.78
C GLN A 269 15.11 0.07 -2.22
N LEU A 270 14.27 -0.26 -3.21
CA LEU A 270 14.61 -0.03 -4.63
C LEU A 270 14.85 1.45 -4.91
N ILE A 271 13.99 2.31 -4.38
CA ILE A 271 14.11 3.76 -4.55
C ILE A 271 15.38 4.31 -3.87
N ARG A 272 15.72 3.83 -2.66
CA ARG A 272 17.00 4.18 -2.02
C ARG A 272 18.21 3.84 -2.90
N LYS A 273 18.19 2.66 -3.54
CA LYS A 273 19.27 2.27 -4.46
C LYS A 273 19.28 3.10 -5.74
N LEU A 274 18.12 3.37 -6.31
CA LEU A 274 17.97 4.17 -7.54
C LEU A 274 18.49 5.61 -7.33
N PHE A 275 18.03 6.27 -6.28
CA PHE A 275 18.41 7.65 -5.98
C PHE A 275 19.78 7.77 -5.31
N GLY A 276 20.22 6.76 -4.55
CA GLY A 276 21.46 6.80 -3.77
C GLY A 276 21.43 7.85 -2.66
N THR A 277 20.26 8.09 -2.07
CA THR A 277 20.05 9.04 -0.98
C THR A 277 19.00 8.51 -0.01
N THR A 278 19.04 9.00 1.23
CA THR A 278 18.03 8.75 2.26
C THR A 278 17.23 10.00 2.62
N LYS A 279 17.52 11.15 1.98
CA LYS A 279 16.86 12.43 2.28
C LYS A 279 15.35 12.35 2.14
N PRO A 280 14.57 12.59 3.22
CA PRO A 280 13.12 12.41 3.20
C PRO A 280 12.39 13.23 2.14
N LEU A 281 12.82 14.46 1.91
CA LEU A 281 12.22 15.35 0.91
C LEU A 281 12.26 14.77 -0.52
N LEU A 282 13.25 13.94 -0.83
CA LEU A 282 13.35 13.23 -2.11
C LEU A 282 12.70 11.85 -2.04
N MET A 283 12.87 11.16 -0.91
CA MET A 283 12.36 9.80 -0.74
C MET A 283 10.84 9.72 -0.69
N ILE A 284 10.16 10.71 -0.08
CA ILE A 284 8.70 10.74 0.02
C ILE A 284 8.05 10.69 -1.36
N PRO A 285 8.27 11.67 -2.25
CA PRO A 285 7.67 11.62 -3.59
C PRO A 285 8.21 10.46 -4.43
N ALA A 286 9.48 10.11 -4.31
CA ALA A 286 10.07 9.01 -5.06
C ALA A 286 9.49 7.64 -4.67
N CYS A 287 9.25 7.38 -3.37
CA CYS A 287 8.59 6.15 -2.91
C CYS A 287 7.14 6.09 -3.41
N PHE A 288 6.42 7.20 -3.37
CA PHE A 288 5.06 7.25 -3.89
C PHE A 288 5.02 6.92 -5.39
N LEU A 289 5.82 7.57 -6.21
CA LEU A 289 5.92 7.30 -7.65
C LEU A 289 6.39 5.88 -7.93
N GLY A 290 7.40 5.40 -7.19
CA GLY A 290 7.90 4.03 -7.33
C GLY A 290 6.87 2.97 -6.98
N GLY A 291 6.06 3.20 -5.93
CA GLY A 291 4.93 2.33 -5.56
C GLY A 291 3.84 2.31 -6.63
N SER A 292 3.53 3.48 -7.21
CA SER A 292 2.61 3.59 -8.35
C SER A 292 3.09 2.76 -9.55
N VAL A 293 4.36 2.92 -9.96
CA VAL A 293 4.97 2.13 -11.05
C VAL A 293 4.90 0.64 -10.75
N PHE A 294 5.28 0.22 -9.55
CA PHE A 294 5.33 -1.19 -9.18
C PHE A 294 3.93 -1.83 -9.17
N CYS A 295 2.93 -1.16 -8.59
CA CYS A 295 1.57 -1.68 -8.56
C CYS A 295 0.89 -1.68 -9.94
N LEU A 296 1.10 -0.65 -10.77
CA LEU A 296 0.62 -0.63 -12.14
C LEU A 296 1.22 -1.78 -12.97
N PHE A 297 2.51 -2.05 -12.81
CA PHE A 297 3.18 -3.18 -13.44
C PHE A 297 2.59 -4.51 -12.98
N CYS A 298 2.45 -4.70 -11.68
CA CYS A 298 1.89 -5.94 -11.12
C CYS A 298 0.41 -6.13 -11.51
N ASP A 299 -0.40 -5.05 -11.55
CA ASP A 299 -1.81 -5.15 -11.99
C ASP A 299 -1.93 -5.52 -13.47
N LEU A 300 -1.07 -4.98 -14.31
CA LEU A 300 -1.02 -5.36 -15.73
C LEU A 300 -0.73 -6.86 -15.87
N LEU A 301 0.27 -7.37 -15.15
CA LEU A 301 0.61 -8.80 -15.17
C LEU A 301 -0.51 -9.66 -14.58
N ALA A 302 -1.12 -9.24 -13.47
CA ALA A 302 -2.21 -9.97 -12.83
C ALA A 302 -3.39 -10.23 -13.78
N ARG A 303 -3.65 -9.29 -14.70
CA ARG A 303 -4.73 -9.39 -15.68
C ARG A 303 -4.38 -10.10 -16.99
N THR A 304 -3.09 -10.12 -17.33
CA THR A 304 -2.66 -10.56 -18.68
C THR A 304 -1.93 -11.88 -18.68
N TRP A 305 -1.22 -12.23 -17.61
CA TRP A 305 -0.33 -13.40 -17.56
C TRP A 305 -1.09 -14.72 -17.75
N MET A 306 -2.25 -14.90 -17.11
CA MET A 306 -3.05 -16.12 -17.16
C MET A 306 -4.47 -15.87 -17.70
N ALA A 307 -4.62 -14.86 -18.57
CA ALA A 307 -5.93 -14.52 -19.13
C ALA A 307 -6.59 -15.76 -19.74
N PRO A 308 -7.92 -15.99 -19.54
CA PRO A 308 -8.89 -15.06 -18.96
C PRO A 308 -8.95 -15.03 -17.43
N THR A 309 -8.22 -15.90 -16.71
CA THR A 309 -8.19 -15.95 -15.24
C THR A 309 -7.32 -14.82 -14.69
N GLU A 310 -7.89 -13.98 -13.83
CA GLU A 310 -7.12 -12.94 -13.14
C GLU A 310 -6.37 -13.53 -11.92
N LEU A 311 -5.08 -13.21 -11.82
CA LEU A 311 -4.30 -13.52 -10.63
C LEU A 311 -4.57 -12.49 -9.53
N SER A 312 -4.45 -12.89 -8.26
CA SER A 312 -4.52 -11.92 -7.18
C SER A 312 -3.31 -10.97 -7.22
N ILE A 313 -3.54 -9.70 -6.93
CA ILE A 313 -2.46 -8.71 -6.92
C ILE A 313 -1.39 -9.06 -5.88
N SER A 314 -1.78 -9.59 -4.71
CA SER A 314 -0.84 -10.01 -3.66
C SER A 314 0.08 -11.15 -4.12
N THR A 315 -0.41 -12.09 -4.93
CA THR A 315 0.43 -13.15 -5.50
C THR A 315 1.50 -12.56 -6.42
N VAL A 316 1.10 -11.67 -7.34
CA VAL A 316 2.04 -11.06 -8.28
C VAL A 316 3.05 -10.17 -7.56
N THR A 317 2.60 -9.34 -6.62
CA THR A 317 3.51 -8.49 -5.83
C THR A 317 4.45 -9.30 -4.95
N ALA A 318 4.03 -10.49 -4.48
CA ALA A 318 4.90 -11.40 -3.73
C ALA A 318 5.98 -12.02 -4.63
N ILE A 319 5.60 -12.51 -5.83
CA ILE A 319 6.55 -13.12 -6.78
C ILE A 319 7.66 -12.14 -7.16
N PHE A 320 7.34 -10.87 -7.40
CA PHE A 320 8.34 -9.86 -7.75
C PHE A 320 8.97 -9.17 -6.54
N GLY A 321 8.23 -8.97 -5.47
CA GLY A 321 8.70 -8.23 -4.29
C GLY A 321 9.60 -9.06 -3.38
N ALA A 322 9.29 -10.34 -3.12
CA ALA A 322 10.07 -11.17 -2.22
C ALA A 322 11.52 -11.39 -2.69
N PRO A 323 11.82 -11.71 -3.97
CA PRO A 323 13.19 -11.81 -4.46
C PRO A 323 13.98 -10.51 -4.30
N VAL A 324 13.32 -9.36 -4.52
CA VAL A 324 13.95 -8.05 -4.33
C VAL A 324 14.37 -7.84 -2.87
N VAL A 325 13.50 -8.18 -1.92
CA VAL A 325 13.81 -8.08 -0.48
C VAL A 325 14.97 -8.99 -0.11
N LEU A 326 14.94 -10.24 -0.55
CA LEU A 326 16.03 -11.20 -0.30
C LEU A 326 17.37 -10.71 -0.86
N TRP A 327 17.37 -10.23 -2.10
CA TRP A 327 18.59 -9.68 -2.72
C TRP A 327 19.15 -8.47 -1.94
N ILE A 328 18.28 -7.59 -1.43
CA ILE A 328 18.69 -6.45 -0.63
C ILE A 328 19.32 -6.90 0.69
N MET A 329 18.71 -7.88 1.37
CA MET A 329 19.22 -8.44 2.64
C MET A 329 20.62 -9.05 2.45
N VAL A 330 20.79 -9.88 1.44
CA VAL A 330 22.10 -10.51 1.13
C VAL A 330 23.15 -9.47 0.75
N SER A 331 22.77 -8.47 -0.04
CA SER A 331 23.69 -7.39 -0.45
C SER A 331 24.14 -6.53 0.71
N ARG A 332 23.32 -6.36 1.75
CA ARG A 332 23.66 -5.63 2.96
C ARG A 332 24.61 -6.42 3.86
N SER A 333 24.30 -7.69 4.09
CA SER A 333 25.14 -8.58 4.90
C SER A 333 26.58 -8.68 4.36
N ARG A 334 26.74 -8.68 3.04
CA ARG A 334 28.08 -8.68 2.41
C ARG A 334 28.86 -7.37 2.66
N ARG A 335 28.17 -6.22 2.77
CA ARG A 335 28.82 -4.91 3.05
C ARG A 335 29.21 -4.73 4.52
N GLU A 336 28.56 -5.42 5.43
CA GLU A 336 28.86 -5.38 6.87
C GLU A 336 29.99 -6.35 7.24
N ARG A 337 30.37 -7.28 6.35
CA ARG A 337 31.44 -8.28 6.55
C ARG A 337 32.76 -7.94 5.83
N GLY A 338 32.77 -6.99 4.93
CA GLY A 338 33.94 -6.49 4.23
C GLY A 338 34.23 -5.03 4.54
#